data_4dd7b82d07de2caee7354ed5e2800c5b
#
_entry.id   4dd7b82d07de2caee7354ed5e2800c5b
#
_cell.length_a   1.000
_cell.length_b   1.000
_cell.length_c   1.000
_cell.angle_alpha   90.00
_cell.angle_beta   90.00
_cell.angle_gamma   90.00
#
_symmetry.space_group_name_H-M   'P 1'
#
loop_
_entity.id
_entity.type
_entity.pdbx_description
1 polymer ?
#
loop_
_entity_poly.entity_id
_entity_poly.type
_entity_poly.pdbx_seq_one_letter_code
_entity_poly.pdbx_strand_id
1 'polypeptide(L)'
;VQISNQRGDKFKFEGFPLLAENLMEKAIEVSILCTGVKWELHYNFQQITDRVNVLNALHGTRDILERIRKIPVILPDDSLETYEFNHRLRNIKEATLILRNMVLLKDNAIYASRYASGLLRDFLVIMLNIPNQPRLNELKNDALDIAEEVTRFMRTDPEDPLWISLLNCLDSPDRAHVVRALWALTHFSTELDEPEANRAMERIPEETLQQLYFLTLMDLDKDILSGALDFWYQYSLSRENIEHMLEVFNFRTIFIPRMIALLTHEGRPSKKETVLQEEKVAPPPTDIPRVPQELLKDLLELSEPERSSRWLRCCFVEDAECEITQIALWQAYQSRFADPRVPGGGVLPAAEFIKNVSTTFTNAQAQVINGPGSSTRFIIKGIRPLEVAYTFQGFPYIYCKWQEAKPCQRAFATPTDLRNHVYSDHMNLKATETVGEYNLEAAESPVHTCLWDNCTKFRSSGPSANTAMVAGHVASHLPEDRPEDAEPPTSKRAVLQERIVRKWFYMDTPVSERGEPVGVAYKAALVLRNLARNLPNGIAPNFNGLSWKKASFLSHRPKIIEVWDRNRSLRKELTELIMILEKEEYY
;
A
#
# COMPACT_ATOMS: atom_id res chain seq x y z
N VAL A 1 -8.11 27.72 37.77
CA VAL A 1 -8.43 27.20 36.44
C VAL A 1 -7.64 27.92 35.35
N GLN A 2 -7.74 29.23 35.16
CA GLN A 2 -7.02 29.93 34.08
C GLN A 2 -5.51 29.72 34.10
N ILE A 3 -4.89 29.79 35.27
CA ILE A 3 -3.43 29.60 35.45
C ILE A 3 -3.05 28.14 35.13
N SER A 4 -3.82 27.17 35.60
CA SER A 4 -3.54 25.75 35.34
C SER A 4 -3.68 25.39 33.87
N ASN A 5 -4.60 26.04 33.12
CA ASN A 5 -4.75 25.84 31.70
C ASN A 5 -3.66 26.48 30.85
N GLN A 6 -3.21 27.69 31.23
CA GLN A 6 -2.31 28.49 30.39
C GLN A 6 -0.82 28.30 30.72
N ARG A 7 -0.51 27.87 31.92
CA ARG A 7 0.88 27.76 32.45
C ARG A 7 1.09 26.51 33.30
N GLY A 8 0.42 25.42 33.02
CA GLY A 8 0.58 24.17 33.76
C GLY A 8 2.03 23.69 33.80
N ASP A 9 2.79 23.95 32.74
CA ASP A 9 4.22 23.62 32.63
C ASP A 9 5.12 24.32 33.66
N LYS A 10 4.67 25.44 34.23
CA LYS A 10 5.44 26.25 35.21
C LYS A 10 4.96 26.11 36.64
N PHE A 11 3.83 25.47 36.88
CA PHE A 11 3.22 25.34 38.19
C PHE A 11 3.53 23.99 38.80
N LYS A 12 4.51 23.93 39.70
CA LYS A 12 4.90 22.68 40.36
C LYS A 12 4.34 22.61 41.77
N PHE A 13 3.76 21.48 42.16
CA PHE A 13 3.25 21.22 43.51
C PHE A 13 4.31 21.40 44.56
N GLU A 14 5.56 21.03 44.27
CA GLU A 14 6.71 21.19 45.18
C GLU A 14 6.88 22.63 45.66
N GLY A 15 6.56 23.61 44.82
CA GLY A 15 6.64 25.04 45.17
C GLY A 15 5.42 25.56 45.98
N PHE A 16 4.38 24.75 46.17
CA PHE A 16 3.14 25.15 46.86
C PHE A 16 2.72 24.05 47.84
N PRO A 17 3.29 24.04 49.04
CA PRO A 17 2.96 23.02 50.04
C PRO A 17 1.46 22.89 50.29
N LEU A 18 0.97 21.64 50.38
CA LEU A 18 -0.43 21.28 50.62
C LEU A 18 -1.41 21.68 49.51
N LEU A 19 -0.96 22.18 48.35
CA LEU A 19 -1.89 22.55 47.28
C LEU A 19 -2.57 21.32 46.70
N ALA A 20 -1.83 20.25 46.43
CA ALA A 20 -2.40 19.01 45.91
C ALA A 20 -3.39 18.37 46.89
N GLU A 21 -2.99 18.32 48.17
CA GLU A 21 -3.81 17.78 49.26
C GLU A 21 -5.10 18.58 49.43
N ASN A 22 -5.03 19.91 49.50
CA ASN A 22 -6.21 20.77 49.63
C ASN A 22 -7.18 20.64 48.40
N LEU A 23 -6.64 20.45 47.19
CA LEU A 23 -7.46 20.22 46.00
C LEU A 23 -8.17 18.86 46.07
N MET A 24 -7.47 17.81 46.52
CA MET A 24 -8.07 16.47 46.69
C MET A 24 -9.11 16.46 47.82
N GLU A 25 -8.84 17.09 48.96
CA GLU A 25 -9.80 17.24 50.05
C GLU A 25 -11.07 17.96 49.56
N LYS A 26 -10.89 19.04 48.81
CA LYS A 26 -12.01 19.77 48.26
C LYS A 26 -12.83 18.93 47.26
N ALA A 27 -12.17 18.13 46.44
CA ALA A 27 -12.81 17.23 45.51
C ALA A 27 -13.61 16.11 46.21
N ILE A 28 -13.07 15.52 47.26
CA ILE A 28 -13.72 14.48 48.08
C ILE A 28 -15.00 14.98 48.75
N GLU A 29 -15.18 16.28 48.96
CA GLU A 29 -16.44 16.86 49.48
C GLU A 29 -17.67 16.48 48.62
N VAL A 30 -17.48 16.01 47.36
CA VAL A 30 -18.54 15.49 46.53
C VAL A 30 -19.30 14.37 47.22
N SER A 31 -18.62 13.53 47.99
CA SER A 31 -19.25 12.45 48.74
C SER A 31 -20.25 13.00 49.75
N ILE A 32 -19.86 13.94 50.62
CA ILE A 32 -20.82 14.52 51.56
C ILE A 32 -21.95 15.26 50.88
N LEU A 33 -21.64 15.93 49.77
CA LEU A 33 -22.63 16.69 49.00
C LEU A 33 -23.67 15.79 48.34
N CYS A 34 -23.27 14.63 47.81
CA CYS A 34 -24.12 13.74 47.02
C CYS A 34 -24.68 12.56 47.83
N THR A 35 -24.01 12.14 48.89
CA THR A 35 -24.39 10.94 49.65
C THR A 35 -24.60 11.22 51.17
N GLY A 36 -24.28 12.41 51.64
CA GLY A 36 -24.34 12.76 53.08
C GLY A 36 -23.23 12.13 53.93
N VAL A 37 -22.32 11.36 53.31
CA VAL A 37 -21.24 10.66 54.04
C VAL A 37 -19.97 11.46 53.99
N LYS A 38 -19.42 11.83 55.17
CA LYS A 38 -18.14 12.45 55.33
C LYS A 38 -17.07 11.41 55.56
N TRP A 39 -16.05 11.40 54.72
CA TRP A 39 -14.86 10.58 54.90
C TRP A 39 -13.85 11.32 55.76
N GLU A 40 -13.26 10.62 56.70
CA GLU A 40 -12.13 11.16 57.46
C GLU A 40 -10.81 10.72 56.81
N LEU A 41 -9.94 11.66 56.55
CA LEU A 41 -8.69 11.47 55.85
C LEU A 41 -7.51 11.43 56.82
N HIS A 42 -6.66 10.39 56.70
CA HIS A 42 -5.42 10.28 57.44
C HIS A 42 -4.23 10.32 56.49
N TYR A 43 -3.41 11.33 56.64
CA TYR A 43 -2.23 11.54 55.80
C TYR A 43 -0.99 10.75 56.23
N ASN A 44 -1.00 10.14 57.45
CA ASN A 44 0.18 9.54 58.01
C ASN A 44 0.02 8.01 58.15
N PHE A 45 0.56 7.29 57.17
CA PHE A 45 0.55 5.81 57.14
C PHE A 45 1.29 5.14 58.27
N GLN A 46 2.18 5.86 59.01
CA GLN A 46 2.93 5.32 60.15
C GLN A 46 2.10 5.20 61.43
N GLN A 47 0.90 5.75 61.46
CA GLN A 47 0.03 5.73 62.64
C GLN A 47 -1.28 4.90 62.44
N ILE A 48 -1.30 3.95 61.51
CA ILE A 48 -2.42 3.04 61.36
C ILE A 48 -2.38 2.09 62.55
N THR A 49 -3.11 2.45 63.62
CA THR A 49 -3.47 1.54 64.70
C THR A 49 -4.75 0.82 64.33
N ASP A 50 -5.06 -0.33 64.95
CA ASP A 50 -6.20 -1.22 64.71
C ASP A 50 -7.59 -0.55 64.72
N ARG A 51 -7.73 0.71 64.89
CA ARG A 51 -8.94 1.52 64.74
C ARG A 51 -9.01 2.10 63.34
N VAL A 52 -9.53 1.32 62.43
CA VAL A 52 -9.58 1.62 61.03
C VAL A 52 -10.54 2.78 60.78
N ASN A 53 -10.00 3.91 60.35
CA ASN A 53 -10.78 4.94 59.67
C ASN A 53 -11.34 4.38 58.35
N VAL A 54 -12.55 4.80 58.00
CA VAL A 54 -13.25 4.27 56.80
C VAL A 54 -12.42 4.34 55.54
N LEU A 55 -11.64 5.41 55.35
CA LEU A 55 -10.78 5.56 54.15
C LEU A 55 -9.50 4.74 54.22
N ASN A 56 -8.92 4.56 55.39
CA ASN A 56 -7.75 3.70 55.57
C ASN A 56 -8.13 2.22 55.33
N ALA A 57 -9.39 1.84 55.55
CA ALA A 57 -9.89 0.52 55.24
C ALA A 57 -10.02 0.26 53.74
N LEU A 58 -9.96 1.30 52.88
CA LEU A 58 -9.95 1.12 51.42
C LEU A 58 -8.74 0.32 50.93
N HIS A 59 -7.63 0.35 51.62
CA HIS A 59 -6.43 -0.39 51.27
C HIS A 59 -6.43 -1.88 51.62
N GLY A 60 -7.42 -2.40 52.29
CA GLY A 60 -7.41 -3.80 52.74
C GLY A 60 -8.74 -4.48 52.82
N THR A 61 -9.86 -3.82 52.55
CA THR A 61 -11.18 -4.39 52.72
C THR A 61 -11.90 -4.53 51.38
N ARG A 62 -12.18 -5.79 50.97
CA ARG A 62 -12.90 -6.09 49.70
C ARG A 62 -14.32 -5.52 49.67
N ASP A 63 -14.97 -5.36 50.83
CA ASP A 63 -16.32 -4.85 50.93
C ASP A 63 -16.47 -3.33 50.82
N ILE A 64 -15.37 -2.59 50.88
CA ILE A 64 -15.43 -1.12 50.88
C ILE A 64 -16.00 -0.55 49.58
N LEU A 65 -15.64 -1.14 48.44
CA LEU A 65 -16.14 -0.71 47.13
C LEU A 65 -17.65 -0.92 47.00
N GLU A 66 -18.13 -2.07 47.48
CA GLU A 66 -19.58 -2.34 47.54
C GLU A 66 -20.30 -1.38 48.50
N ARG A 67 -19.69 -1.06 49.61
CA ARG A 67 -20.25 -0.09 50.57
C ARG A 67 -20.38 1.29 49.93
N ILE A 68 -19.35 1.79 49.24
CA ILE A 68 -19.42 3.06 48.54
C ILE A 68 -20.53 3.05 47.50
N ARG A 69 -20.62 1.99 46.69
CA ARG A 69 -21.60 1.86 45.60
C ARG A 69 -23.05 1.73 46.09
N LYS A 70 -23.26 1.12 47.28
CA LYS A 70 -24.59 0.94 47.88
C LYS A 70 -25.08 2.18 48.62
N ILE A 71 -24.25 3.20 48.84
CA ILE A 71 -24.69 4.45 49.45
C ILE A 71 -25.69 5.14 48.50
N PRO A 72 -26.92 5.44 48.97
CA PRO A 72 -27.89 6.14 48.13
C PRO A 72 -27.42 7.55 47.81
N VAL A 73 -27.53 7.91 46.54
CA VAL A 73 -27.20 9.27 46.09
C VAL A 73 -28.40 10.17 46.38
N ILE A 74 -28.17 11.22 47.16
CA ILE A 74 -29.13 12.25 47.50
C ILE A 74 -28.86 13.47 46.63
N LEU A 75 -29.28 13.42 45.36
CA LEU A 75 -29.27 14.60 44.53
C LEU A 75 -30.61 15.33 44.68
N PRO A 76 -30.60 16.65 44.91
CA PRO A 76 -31.84 17.39 44.87
C PRO A 76 -32.46 17.31 43.48
N ASP A 77 -33.81 17.23 43.43
CA ASP A 77 -34.55 17.38 42.20
C ASP A 77 -34.21 18.77 41.54
N ASP A 78 -34.19 18.83 40.22
CA ASP A 78 -33.81 20.05 39.47
C ASP A 78 -34.60 21.30 39.89
N SER A 79 -35.84 21.07 40.37
CA SER A 79 -36.71 22.13 40.87
C SER A 79 -36.38 22.62 42.30
N LEU A 80 -35.58 21.86 43.07
CA LEU A 80 -35.26 22.13 44.47
C LEU A 80 -33.78 22.50 44.67
N GLU A 81 -33.04 22.72 43.60
CA GLU A 81 -31.62 23.08 43.67
C GLU A 81 -31.41 24.42 44.36
N THR A 82 -30.73 24.35 45.50
CA THR A 82 -30.33 25.59 46.19
C THR A 82 -29.08 26.20 45.52
N TYR A 83 -28.95 27.49 45.55
CA TYR A 83 -27.75 28.22 45.15
C TYR A 83 -26.49 27.63 45.83
N GLU A 84 -26.63 27.27 47.09
CA GLU A 84 -25.54 26.69 47.88
C GLU A 84 -25.05 25.35 47.34
N PHE A 85 -25.98 24.43 46.97
CA PHE A 85 -25.60 23.13 46.37
C PHE A 85 -24.82 23.36 45.04
N ASN A 86 -25.34 24.19 44.15
CA ASN A 86 -24.72 24.48 42.89
C ASN A 86 -23.33 25.17 43.05
N HIS A 87 -23.21 26.07 44.01
CA HIS A 87 -21.95 26.72 44.31
C HIS A 87 -20.91 25.75 44.85
N ARG A 88 -21.28 24.86 45.76
CA ARG A 88 -20.41 23.82 46.29
C ARG A 88 -19.98 22.83 45.20
N LEU A 89 -20.91 22.36 44.39
CA LEU A 89 -20.62 21.44 43.28
C LEU A 89 -19.67 22.08 42.26
N ARG A 90 -19.85 23.36 41.94
CA ARG A 90 -18.95 24.10 41.07
C ARG A 90 -17.52 24.14 41.64
N ASN A 91 -17.38 24.49 42.92
CA ASN A 91 -16.06 24.55 43.55
C ASN A 91 -15.35 23.18 43.58
N ILE A 92 -16.12 22.10 43.74
CA ILE A 92 -15.61 20.72 43.65
C ILE A 92 -15.12 20.41 42.22
N LYS A 93 -15.94 20.73 41.21
CA LYS A 93 -15.56 20.57 39.79
C LYS A 93 -14.29 21.37 39.44
N GLU A 94 -14.22 22.63 39.88
CA GLU A 94 -13.05 23.46 39.63
C GLU A 94 -11.81 22.93 40.32
N ALA A 95 -11.90 22.41 41.55
CA ALA A 95 -10.77 21.79 42.24
C ALA A 95 -10.25 20.55 41.53
N THR A 96 -11.17 19.67 41.08
CA THR A 96 -10.83 18.46 40.30
C THR A 96 -10.19 18.81 38.97
N LEU A 97 -10.76 19.79 38.24
CA LEU A 97 -10.20 20.28 36.98
C LEU A 97 -8.80 20.88 37.14
N ILE A 98 -8.57 21.65 38.21
CA ILE A 98 -7.24 22.18 38.50
C ILE A 98 -6.25 21.04 38.75
N LEU A 99 -6.63 20.06 39.58
CA LEU A 99 -5.80 18.90 39.87
C LEU A 99 -5.46 18.14 38.59
N ARG A 100 -6.47 17.85 37.74
CA ARG A 100 -6.28 17.21 36.42
C ARG A 100 -5.28 17.97 35.55
N ASN A 101 -5.45 19.27 35.39
CA ASN A 101 -4.54 20.08 34.58
C ASN A 101 -3.12 20.12 35.15
N MET A 102 -2.97 20.06 36.47
CA MET A 102 -1.67 20.08 37.15
C MET A 102 -0.91 18.76 36.96
N VAL A 103 -1.61 17.59 37.03
CA VAL A 103 -0.95 16.28 36.89
C VAL A 103 -0.55 15.94 35.45
N LEU A 104 -0.99 16.69 34.44
CA LEU A 104 -0.44 16.60 33.09
C LEU A 104 1.05 16.91 33.03
N LEU A 105 1.56 17.67 34.00
CA LEU A 105 3.00 17.85 34.19
C LEU A 105 3.57 16.65 34.96
N LYS A 106 4.50 15.92 34.34
CA LYS A 106 5.14 14.71 34.92
C LYS A 106 5.62 14.89 36.34
N ASP A 107 6.28 16.03 36.65
CA ASP A 107 6.79 16.30 38.00
C ASP A 107 5.65 16.35 39.03
N ASN A 108 4.51 16.92 38.66
CA ASN A 108 3.32 16.98 39.51
C ASN A 108 2.65 15.61 39.68
N ALA A 109 2.58 14.81 38.62
CA ALA A 109 2.09 13.44 38.70
C ALA A 109 2.96 12.58 39.63
N ILE A 110 4.28 12.70 39.52
CA ILE A 110 5.23 12.03 40.42
C ILE A 110 5.05 12.53 41.87
N TYR A 111 4.90 13.83 42.07
CA TYR A 111 4.68 14.40 43.42
C TYR A 111 3.39 13.82 44.03
N ALA A 112 2.29 13.91 43.33
CA ALA A 112 1.00 13.41 43.81
C ALA A 112 1.03 11.89 44.11
N SER A 113 1.72 11.11 43.27
CA SER A 113 1.85 9.66 43.41
C SER A 113 2.77 9.24 44.58
N ARG A 114 3.73 10.04 44.95
CA ARG A 114 4.72 9.71 46.01
C ARG A 114 4.40 10.33 47.36
N TYR A 115 4.05 11.60 47.39
CA TYR A 115 3.90 12.35 48.64
C TYR A 115 2.45 12.41 49.12
N ALA A 116 1.48 12.36 48.21
CA ALA A 116 0.08 12.37 48.53
C ALA A 116 -0.64 11.06 48.14
N SER A 117 0.09 9.95 47.98
CA SER A 117 -0.42 8.73 47.33
C SER A 117 -1.63 8.12 48.05
N GLY A 118 -1.69 8.16 49.38
CA GLY A 118 -2.81 7.65 50.16
C GLY A 118 -4.08 8.45 49.89
N LEU A 119 -4.00 9.77 50.01
CA LEU A 119 -5.12 10.67 49.73
C LEU A 119 -5.55 10.61 48.25
N LEU A 120 -4.58 10.54 47.35
CA LEU A 120 -4.85 10.41 45.92
C LEU A 120 -5.63 9.13 45.59
N ARG A 121 -5.23 7.99 46.19
CA ARG A 121 -5.97 6.72 46.01
C ARG A 121 -7.40 6.82 46.53
N ASP A 122 -7.57 7.31 47.76
CA ASP A 122 -8.88 7.47 48.39
C ASP A 122 -9.78 8.40 47.56
N PHE A 123 -9.22 9.52 47.07
CA PHE A 123 -9.93 10.42 46.16
C PHE A 123 -10.40 9.69 44.89
N LEU A 124 -9.50 8.99 44.20
CA LEU A 124 -9.81 8.28 42.96
C LEU A 124 -10.84 7.16 43.20
N VAL A 125 -10.67 6.36 44.26
CA VAL A 125 -11.60 5.28 44.62
C VAL A 125 -13.01 5.83 44.90
N ILE A 126 -13.11 6.92 45.66
CA ILE A 126 -14.40 7.54 45.94
C ILE A 126 -15.03 8.05 44.65
N MET A 127 -14.30 8.80 43.85
CA MET A 127 -14.80 9.42 42.62
C MET A 127 -15.28 8.38 41.61
N LEU A 128 -14.55 7.29 41.42
CA LEU A 128 -14.88 6.26 40.45
C LEU A 128 -16.08 5.37 40.91
N ASN A 129 -16.28 5.23 42.21
CA ASN A 129 -17.34 4.37 42.75
C ASN A 129 -18.64 5.10 43.17
N ILE A 130 -18.65 6.44 43.17
CA ILE A 130 -19.92 7.18 43.33
C ILE A 130 -20.85 6.78 42.19
N PRO A 131 -22.15 6.50 42.46
CA PRO A 131 -23.10 6.10 41.44
C PRO A 131 -23.14 7.06 40.26
N ASN A 132 -23.35 6.53 39.04
CA ASN A 132 -23.38 7.31 37.82
C ASN A 132 -24.56 8.28 37.82
N GLN A 133 -24.25 9.55 37.69
CA GLN A 133 -25.24 10.63 37.55
C GLN A 133 -24.73 11.59 36.45
N PRO A 134 -25.61 12.07 35.56
CA PRO A 134 -25.19 12.95 34.46
C PRO A 134 -24.41 14.17 34.93
N ARG A 135 -24.76 14.70 36.11
CA ARG A 135 -24.08 15.87 36.72
C ARG A 135 -22.67 15.58 37.21
N LEU A 136 -22.36 14.31 37.50
CA LEU A 136 -21.07 13.86 38.01
C LEU A 136 -20.18 13.28 36.92
N ASN A 137 -20.67 13.11 35.67
CA ASN A 137 -19.89 12.53 34.59
C ASN A 137 -18.59 13.32 34.30
N GLU A 138 -18.65 14.65 34.36
CA GLU A 138 -17.48 15.50 34.17
C GLU A 138 -16.42 15.21 35.26
N LEU A 139 -16.84 15.14 36.53
CA LEU A 139 -15.97 14.81 37.65
C LEU A 139 -15.33 13.42 37.51
N LYS A 140 -16.09 12.42 37.06
CA LYS A 140 -15.56 11.08 36.83
C LYS A 140 -14.57 11.06 35.66
N ASN A 141 -14.86 11.80 34.60
CA ASN A 141 -13.94 11.95 33.48
C ASN A 141 -12.62 12.59 33.93
N ASP A 142 -12.69 13.68 34.70
CA ASP A 142 -11.48 14.34 35.26
C ASP A 142 -10.72 13.39 36.21
N ALA A 143 -11.41 12.61 37.03
CA ALA A 143 -10.79 11.61 37.89
C ALA A 143 -10.09 10.49 37.10
N LEU A 144 -10.67 10.05 35.99
CA LEU A 144 -10.05 9.06 35.10
C LEU A 144 -8.84 9.64 34.36
N ASP A 145 -8.91 10.90 33.91
CA ASP A 145 -7.76 11.60 33.30
C ASP A 145 -6.62 11.74 34.33
N ILE A 146 -6.96 12.05 35.60
CA ILE A 146 -5.98 12.07 36.70
C ILE A 146 -5.37 10.68 36.91
N ALA A 147 -6.23 9.64 36.97
CA ALA A 147 -5.79 8.27 37.15
C ALA A 147 -4.83 7.83 36.04
N GLU A 148 -5.12 8.14 34.78
CA GLU A 148 -4.25 7.83 33.64
C GLU A 148 -2.84 8.38 33.82
N GLU A 149 -2.72 9.66 34.28
CA GLU A 149 -1.42 10.31 34.42
C GLU A 149 -0.63 9.84 35.62
N VAL A 150 -1.30 9.52 36.74
CA VAL A 150 -0.63 9.19 37.99
C VAL A 150 -0.33 7.71 38.17
N THR A 151 -1.16 6.81 37.60
CA THR A 151 -1.02 5.36 37.77
C THR A 151 0.31 4.82 37.25
N ARG A 152 0.89 5.44 36.21
CA ARG A 152 2.23 5.09 35.69
C ARG A 152 3.37 5.26 36.70
N PHE A 153 3.14 5.95 37.83
CA PHE A 153 4.12 6.19 38.90
C PHE A 153 3.73 5.51 40.21
N MET A 154 2.65 4.72 40.20
CA MET A 154 2.13 4.04 41.38
C MET A 154 2.34 2.53 41.26
N ARG A 155 2.57 1.85 42.38
CA ARG A 155 2.56 0.39 42.46
C ARG A 155 1.15 -0.09 42.77
N THR A 156 0.79 -1.28 42.31
CA THR A 156 -0.51 -1.87 42.52
C THR A 156 -0.40 -3.38 42.70
N ASP A 157 -1.47 -3.99 43.22
CA ASP A 157 -1.63 -5.43 43.35
C ASP A 157 -3.07 -5.83 42.95
N PRO A 158 -3.39 -7.15 42.83
CA PRO A 158 -4.72 -7.62 42.42
C PRO A 158 -5.85 -7.22 43.37
N GLU A 159 -5.54 -6.93 44.63
CA GLU A 159 -6.53 -6.55 45.63
C GLU A 159 -6.60 -5.03 45.86
N ASP A 160 -5.82 -4.25 45.13
CA ASP A 160 -5.83 -2.79 45.22
C ASP A 160 -7.21 -2.24 44.87
N PRO A 161 -7.89 -1.52 45.77
CA PRO A 161 -9.20 -0.95 45.50
C PRO A 161 -9.24 -0.03 44.28
N LEU A 162 -8.17 0.69 43.98
CA LEU A 162 -8.09 1.53 42.80
C LEU A 162 -8.03 0.69 41.51
N TRP A 163 -7.23 -0.39 41.52
CA TRP A 163 -7.16 -1.34 40.40
C TRP A 163 -8.54 -1.96 40.10
N ILE A 164 -9.20 -2.46 41.15
CA ILE A 164 -10.55 -3.05 41.04
C ILE A 164 -11.55 -1.99 40.55
N SER A 165 -11.47 -0.76 41.02
CA SER A 165 -12.35 0.34 40.59
C SER A 165 -12.19 0.65 39.11
N LEU A 166 -10.96 0.68 38.59
CA LEU A 166 -10.68 0.88 37.18
C LEU A 166 -11.18 -0.30 36.31
N LEU A 167 -10.98 -1.56 36.76
CA LEU A 167 -11.54 -2.73 36.08
C LEU A 167 -13.07 -2.64 35.97
N ASN A 168 -13.73 -2.22 37.04
CA ASN A 168 -15.19 -2.02 37.02
C ASN A 168 -15.68 -0.89 36.11
N CYS A 169 -14.82 0.07 35.74
CA CYS A 169 -15.16 1.10 34.78
C CYS A 169 -15.24 0.57 33.34
N LEU A 170 -14.73 -0.63 33.06
CA LEU A 170 -14.84 -1.28 31.75
C LEU A 170 -16.28 -1.67 31.40
N ASP A 171 -17.14 -1.84 32.41
CA ASP A 171 -18.58 -2.12 32.24
C ASP A 171 -19.43 -0.83 32.14
N SER A 172 -18.79 0.33 32.12
CA SER A 172 -19.50 1.60 32.00
C SER A 172 -20.20 1.73 30.65
N PRO A 173 -21.44 2.23 30.62
CA PRO A 173 -22.11 2.59 29.36
C PRO A 173 -21.52 3.85 28.71
N ASP A 174 -20.70 4.61 29.42
CA ASP A 174 -20.00 5.78 28.89
C ASP A 174 -18.69 5.37 28.24
N ARG A 175 -18.61 5.58 26.91
CA ARG A 175 -17.42 5.31 26.11
C ARG A 175 -16.15 5.98 26.68
N ALA A 176 -16.29 7.23 27.15
CA ALA A 176 -15.15 7.97 27.64
C ALA A 176 -14.57 7.34 28.92
N HIS A 177 -15.45 6.80 29.79
CA HIS A 177 -15.00 6.07 30.98
C HIS A 177 -14.23 4.80 30.59
N VAL A 178 -14.73 4.03 29.62
CA VAL A 178 -14.08 2.78 29.18
C VAL A 178 -12.70 3.05 28.61
N VAL A 179 -12.57 4.03 27.70
CA VAL A 179 -11.29 4.37 27.06
C VAL A 179 -10.26 4.81 28.09
N ARG A 180 -10.63 5.75 28.97
CA ARG A 180 -9.72 6.26 30.01
C ARG A 180 -9.33 5.19 31.03
N ALA A 181 -10.29 4.35 31.40
CA ALA A 181 -10.00 3.21 32.28
C ALA A 181 -9.01 2.23 31.65
N LEU A 182 -9.14 1.91 30.36
CA LEU A 182 -8.17 1.09 29.64
C LEU A 182 -6.78 1.69 29.66
N TRP A 183 -6.64 2.99 29.43
CA TRP A 183 -5.35 3.68 29.45
C TRP A 183 -4.75 3.70 30.86
N ALA A 184 -5.55 4.04 31.88
CA ALA A 184 -5.12 4.02 33.28
C ALA A 184 -4.67 2.62 33.73
N LEU A 185 -5.45 1.56 33.39
CA LEU A 185 -5.09 0.18 33.67
C LEU A 185 -3.80 -0.25 32.99
N THR A 186 -3.63 0.12 31.72
CA THR A 186 -2.39 -0.17 30.98
C THR A 186 -1.19 0.50 31.62
N HIS A 187 -1.31 1.78 31.98
CA HIS A 187 -0.23 2.51 32.65
C HIS A 187 0.07 1.94 34.04
N PHE A 188 -0.95 1.55 34.78
CA PHE A 188 -0.83 0.98 36.12
C PHE A 188 -0.15 -0.39 36.11
N SER A 189 -0.28 -1.14 35.01
CA SER A 189 0.34 -2.44 34.82
C SER A 189 1.74 -2.36 34.17
N THR A 190 2.17 -1.16 33.75
CA THR A 190 3.47 -0.95 33.10
C THR A 190 4.50 -0.53 34.13
N GLU A 191 5.48 -1.39 34.39
CA GLU A 191 6.59 -1.04 35.27
C GLU A 191 7.70 -0.32 34.53
N LEU A 192 8.16 0.78 35.11
CA LEU A 192 9.26 1.55 34.59
C LEU A 192 10.63 1.08 35.07
N ASP A 193 10.71 0.49 36.29
CA ASP A 193 11.99 0.22 36.94
C ASP A 193 12.24 -1.24 37.39
N GLU A 194 11.20 -2.10 37.52
CA GLU A 194 11.33 -3.50 37.94
C GLU A 194 10.25 -4.40 37.32
N PRO A 195 10.57 -5.23 36.30
CA PRO A 195 9.58 -6.07 35.63
C PRO A 195 8.89 -7.15 36.50
N GLU A 196 9.49 -7.49 37.65
CA GLU A 196 9.01 -8.60 38.49
C GLU A 196 7.99 -8.20 39.55
N ALA A 197 7.75 -6.91 39.78
CA ALA A 197 6.96 -6.43 40.90
C ALA A 197 5.48 -6.15 40.55
N ASN A 198 5.06 -6.19 39.28
CA ASN A 198 3.68 -5.90 38.90
C ASN A 198 2.80 -7.16 38.88
N ARG A 199 2.16 -7.43 39.98
CA ARG A 199 1.21 -8.56 40.14
C ARG A 199 -0.25 -8.18 39.85
N ALA A 200 -0.53 -6.93 39.47
CA ALA A 200 -1.90 -6.45 39.34
C ALA A 200 -2.75 -7.28 38.37
N MET A 201 -2.12 -7.79 37.31
CA MET A 201 -2.81 -8.59 36.31
C MET A 201 -2.96 -10.08 36.67
N GLU A 202 -2.44 -10.51 37.81
CA GLU A 202 -2.63 -11.89 38.25
C GLU A 202 -4.11 -12.15 38.57
N ARG A 203 -4.63 -13.32 38.12
CA ARG A 203 -5.96 -13.81 38.44
C ARG A 203 -7.12 -12.85 38.17
N ILE A 204 -7.04 -12.14 37.03
CA ILE A 204 -8.18 -11.34 36.56
C ILE A 204 -9.41 -12.25 36.37
N PRO A 205 -10.60 -11.87 36.89
CA PRO A 205 -11.80 -12.68 36.76
C PRO A 205 -12.16 -12.99 35.30
N GLU A 206 -12.79 -14.16 35.09
CA GLU A 206 -13.23 -14.60 33.76
C GLU A 206 -14.14 -13.57 33.09
N GLU A 207 -15.09 -13.01 33.84
CA GLU A 207 -16.04 -12.01 33.35
C GLU A 207 -15.30 -10.78 32.80
N THR A 208 -14.25 -10.35 33.51
CA THR A 208 -13.43 -9.21 33.07
C THR A 208 -12.62 -9.54 31.81
N LEU A 209 -12.05 -10.75 31.71
CA LEU A 209 -11.35 -11.20 30.51
C LEU A 209 -12.32 -11.31 29.32
N GLN A 210 -13.55 -11.78 29.54
CA GLN A 210 -14.58 -11.79 28.52
C GLN A 210 -14.95 -10.38 28.07
N GLN A 211 -15.14 -9.45 29.01
CA GLN A 211 -15.41 -8.05 28.70
C GLN A 211 -14.28 -7.42 27.87
N LEU A 212 -13.05 -7.61 28.27
CA LEU A 212 -11.88 -7.16 27.52
C LEU A 212 -11.81 -7.76 26.11
N TYR A 213 -12.21 -9.02 25.97
CA TYR A 213 -12.33 -9.64 24.65
C TYR A 213 -13.44 -8.96 23.81
N PHE A 214 -14.62 -8.69 24.37
CA PHE A 214 -15.71 -8.01 23.67
C PHE A 214 -15.28 -6.61 23.20
N LEU A 215 -14.48 -5.89 23.97
CA LEU A 215 -13.93 -4.60 23.55
C LEU A 215 -13.04 -4.73 22.31
N THR A 216 -12.37 -5.87 22.10
CA THR A 216 -11.60 -6.10 20.86
C THR A 216 -12.47 -6.32 19.63
N LEU A 217 -13.79 -6.52 19.76
CA LEU A 217 -14.72 -6.69 18.64
C LEU A 217 -15.22 -5.35 18.08
N MET A 218 -14.88 -4.24 18.71
CA MET A 218 -15.34 -2.90 18.33
C MET A 218 -14.47 -2.31 17.21
N ASP A 219 -14.56 -2.87 16.00
CA ASP A 219 -13.70 -2.49 14.86
C ASP A 219 -13.79 -1.01 14.47
N LEU A 220 -14.92 -0.37 14.69
CA LEU A 220 -15.14 1.03 14.34
C LEU A 220 -14.62 2.00 15.40
N ASP A 221 -14.44 1.54 16.63
CA ASP A 221 -13.91 2.36 17.72
C ASP A 221 -12.44 2.05 17.98
N LYS A 222 -11.59 2.82 17.31
CA LYS A 222 -10.14 2.60 17.36
C LYS A 222 -9.53 2.82 18.74
N ASP A 223 -10.08 3.72 19.55
CA ASP A 223 -9.54 4.04 20.87
C ASP A 223 -9.81 2.88 21.84
N ILE A 224 -11.05 2.37 21.83
CA ILE A 224 -11.42 1.20 22.63
C ILE A 224 -10.61 -0.02 22.18
N LEU A 225 -10.60 -0.31 20.88
CA LEU A 225 -9.88 -1.46 20.32
C LEU A 225 -8.38 -1.38 20.62
N SER A 226 -7.79 -0.21 20.44
CA SER A 226 -6.37 0.03 20.70
C SER A 226 -6.03 -0.11 22.19
N GLY A 227 -6.86 0.48 23.06
CA GLY A 227 -6.68 0.37 24.52
C GLY A 227 -6.85 -1.08 25.04
N ALA A 228 -7.83 -1.81 24.52
CA ALA A 228 -8.00 -3.22 24.84
C ALA A 228 -6.77 -4.05 24.41
N LEU A 229 -6.19 -3.78 23.23
CA LEU A 229 -4.98 -4.48 22.78
C LEU A 229 -3.73 -4.09 23.59
N ASP A 230 -3.63 -2.85 24.08
CA ASP A 230 -2.55 -2.47 25.00
C ASP A 230 -2.66 -3.25 26.31
N PHE A 231 -3.87 -3.39 26.84
CA PHE A 231 -4.10 -4.23 28.01
C PHE A 231 -3.71 -5.69 27.75
N TRP A 232 -4.19 -6.28 26.64
CA TRP A 232 -3.84 -7.65 26.27
C TRP A 232 -2.34 -7.84 26.03
N TYR A 233 -1.67 -6.81 25.53
CA TYR A 233 -0.21 -6.83 25.37
C TYR A 233 0.48 -6.98 26.74
N GLN A 234 0.11 -6.16 27.72
CA GLN A 234 0.66 -6.25 29.08
C GLN A 234 0.32 -7.58 29.76
N TYR A 235 -0.94 -8.02 29.65
CA TYR A 235 -1.40 -9.29 30.19
C TYR A 235 -0.64 -10.49 29.63
N SER A 236 -0.34 -10.48 28.35
CA SER A 236 0.36 -11.56 27.65
C SER A 236 1.87 -11.64 27.90
N LEU A 237 2.46 -10.66 28.61
CA LEU A 237 3.87 -10.70 28.99
C LEU A 237 4.18 -11.73 30.08
N SER A 238 3.24 -12.03 30.97
CA SER A 238 3.39 -13.02 32.04
C SER A 238 2.92 -14.41 31.59
N ARG A 239 3.73 -15.40 31.93
CA ARG A 239 3.39 -16.81 31.69
C ARG A 239 2.23 -17.26 32.59
N GLU A 240 2.24 -16.85 33.85
CA GLU A 240 1.21 -17.16 34.81
C GLU A 240 -0.18 -16.66 34.37
N ASN A 241 -0.23 -15.47 33.78
CA ASN A 241 -1.44 -14.91 33.21
C ASN A 241 -1.96 -15.76 32.03
N ILE A 242 -1.06 -16.24 31.17
CA ILE A 242 -1.44 -17.09 30.05
C ILE A 242 -1.95 -18.45 30.54
N GLU A 243 -1.30 -19.04 31.55
CA GLU A 243 -1.76 -20.29 32.18
C GLU A 243 -3.18 -20.11 32.78
N HIS A 244 -3.43 -19.02 33.51
CA HIS A 244 -4.77 -18.68 34.02
C HIS A 244 -5.78 -18.48 32.88
N MET A 245 -5.41 -17.75 31.82
CA MET A 245 -6.26 -17.54 30.63
C MET A 245 -6.68 -18.86 29.97
N LEU A 246 -5.76 -19.86 29.93
CA LEU A 246 -6.09 -21.19 29.38
C LEU A 246 -7.10 -21.97 30.21
N GLU A 247 -7.17 -21.70 31.50
CA GLU A 247 -8.12 -22.36 32.43
C GLU A 247 -9.51 -21.76 32.35
N VAL A 248 -9.61 -20.42 32.28
CA VAL A 248 -10.88 -19.69 32.49
C VAL A 248 -11.51 -19.16 31.21
N PHE A 249 -10.78 -19.12 30.10
CA PHE A 249 -11.23 -18.46 28.89
C PHE A 249 -11.07 -19.32 27.64
N ASN A 250 -12.05 -19.27 26.73
CA ASN A 250 -11.97 -20.01 25.47
C ASN A 250 -11.03 -19.35 24.45
N PHE A 251 -9.78 -19.27 24.83
CA PHE A 251 -8.70 -18.60 24.17
C PHE A 251 -8.45 -19.06 22.72
N ARG A 252 -8.47 -20.38 22.48
CA ARG A 252 -8.05 -20.95 21.20
C ARG A 252 -9.04 -20.71 20.08
N THR A 253 -10.33 -20.84 20.37
CA THR A 253 -11.39 -20.81 19.36
C THR A 253 -11.92 -19.41 19.10
N ILE A 254 -11.71 -18.47 20.01
CA ILE A 254 -12.23 -17.12 19.87
C ILE A 254 -11.13 -16.06 19.86
N PHE A 255 -10.17 -16.13 20.79
CA PHE A 255 -9.19 -15.07 20.96
C PHE A 255 -8.09 -15.08 19.88
N ILE A 256 -7.44 -16.24 19.64
CA ILE A 256 -6.40 -16.34 18.60
C ILE A 256 -6.95 -16.00 17.20
N PRO A 257 -8.10 -16.55 16.74
CA PRO A 257 -8.68 -16.17 15.47
C PRO A 257 -8.95 -14.67 15.35
N ARG A 258 -9.42 -14.06 16.46
CA ARG A 258 -9.66 -12.61 16.50
C ARG A 258 -8.36 -11.80 16.34
N MET A 259 -7.31 -12.14 17.08
CA MET A 259 -6.02 -11.48 16.96
C MET A 259 -5.44 -11.61 15.55
N ILE A 260 -5.59 -12.77 14.92
CA ILE A 260 -5.15 -12.99 13.54
C ILE A 260 -5.97 -12.17 12.54
N ALA A 261 -7.29 -12.03 12.76
CA ALA A 261 -8.12 -11.18 11.92
C ALA A 261 -7.68 -9.70 12.00
N LEU A 262 -7.27 -9.24 13.18
CA LEU A 262 -6.77 -7.88 13.40
C LEU A 262 -5.42 -7.58 12.71
N LEU A 263 -4.65 -8.58 12.29
CA LEU A 263 -3.39 -8.37 11.55
C LEU A 263 -3.56 -7.62 10.23
N THR A 264 -4.77 -7.62 9.68
CA THR A 264 -5.11 -6.88 8.45
C THR A 264 -5.93 -5.62 8.71
N HIS A 265 -6.18 -5.29 9.97
CA HIS A 265 -6.94 -4.11 10.35
C HIS A 265 -6.23 -2.83 9.87
N GLU A 266 -6.99 -1.90 9.28
CA GLU A 266 -6.47 -0.67 8.66
C GLU A 266 -5.38 -0.87 7.59
N GLY A 267 -5.23 -2.08 7.07
CA GLY A 267 -4.28 -2.36 6.00
C GLY A 267 -4.61 -1.54 4.76
N ARG A 268 -3.60 -0.83 4.25
CA ARG A 268 -3.72 -0.04 3.02
C ARG A 268 -3.16 -0.85 1.85
N PRO A 269 -3.95 -1.10 0.80
CA PRO A 269 -3.43 -1.79 -0.36
C PRO A 269 -2.37 -0.92 -1.04
N SER A 270 -1.20 -1.48 -1.26
CA SER A 270 -0.12 -0.86 -2.00
C SER A 270 0.32 -1.77 -3.14
N LYS A 271 0.84 -1.19 -4.22
CA LYS A 271 1.26 -1.89 -5.42
C LYS A 271 2.69 -1.50 -5.75
N LYS A 272 3.54 -2.49 -5.94
CA LYS A 272 4.88 -2.31 -6.46
C LYS A 272 5.02 -2.99 -7.80
N GLU A 273 5.55 -2.27 -8.77
CA GLU A 273 5.91 -2.83 -10.07
C GLU A 273 7.43 -3.01 -10.14
N THR A 274 7.85 -4.18 -10.57
CA THR A 274 9.25 -4.47 -10.84
C THR A 274 9.36 -4.87 -12.29
N VAL A 275 10.12 -4.13 -13.06
CA VAL A 275 10.44 -4.49 -14.43
C VAL A 275 11.47 -5.61 -14.39
N LEU A 276 11.08 -6.79 -14.89
CA LEU A 276 11.96 -7.95 -15.00
C LEU A 276 12.74 -7.93 -16.31
N GLN A 277 12.14 -7.34 -17.33
CA GLN A 277 12.68 -7.31 -18.66
C GLN A 277 12.22 -6.02 -19.34
N GLU A 278 13.15 -5.23 -19.82
CA GLU A 278 12.83 -4.03 -20.61
C GLU A 278 12.48 -4.40 -22.04
N GLU A 279 11.64 -3.59 -22.66
CA GLU A 279 11.31 -3.73 -24.08
C GLU A 279 12.55 -3.41 -24.92
N LYS A 280 12.84 -4.29 -25.90
CA LYS A 280 13.82 -4.03 -26.93
C LYS A 280 13.15 -4.01 -28.28
N VAL A 281 13.27 -2.91 -28.98
CA VAL A 281 12.81 -2.77 -30.37
C VAL A 281 13.99 -2.90 -31.32
N ALA A 282 13.71 -3.35 -32.53
CA ALA A 282 14.73 -3.42 -33.57
C ALA A 282 15.41 -2.05 -33.80
N PRO A 283 16.71 -2.03 -34.06
CA PRO A 283 17.38 -0.78 -34.42
C PRO A 283 16.72 -0.16 -35.66
N PRO A 284 16.68 1.18 -35.77
CA PRO A 284 16.09 1.83 -36.93
C PRO A 284 16.94 1.52 -38.18
N PRO A 285 16.30 1.43 -39.37
CA PRO A 285 17.04 1.37 -40.62
C PRO A 285 17.97 2.60 -40.77
N THR A 286 19.17 2.38 -41.25
CA THR A 286 20.15 3.46 -41.51
C THR A 286 20.03 4.01 -42.93
N ASP A 287 19.61 3.19 -43.87
CA ASP A 287 19.54 3.50 -45.27
C ASP A 287 18.16 4.03 -45.68
N ILE A 288 18.16 5.07 -46.48
CA ILE A 288 16.93 5.60 -47.04
C ILE A 288 16.45 4.66 -48.18
N PRO A 289 15.16 4.23 -48.15
CA PRO A 289 14.68 3.26 -49.12
C PRO A 289 14.76 3.73 -50.55
N ARG A 290 15.02 2.78 -51.46
CA ARG A 290 15.03 3.08 -52.90
C ARG A 290 13.60 3.37 -53.35
N VAL A 291 13.44 4.46 -54.11
CA VAL A 291 12.13 4.82 -54.69
C VAL A 291 11.88 3.95 -55.94
N PRO A 292 10.81 3.16 -55.99
CA PRO A 292 10.41 2.43 -57.18
C PRO A 292 10.16 3.35 -58.39
N GLN A 293 10.32 2.83 -59.60
CA GLN A 293 10.14 3.64 -60.78
C GLN A 293 8.70 4.17 -60.96
N GLU A 294 7.72 3.42 -60.55
CA GLU A 294 6.31 3.84 -60.55
C GLU A 294 6.10 5.02 -59.61
N LEU A 295 6.53 4.88 -58.35
CA LEU A 295 6.45 5.96 -57.39
C LEU A 295 7.22 7.19 -57.85
N LEU A 296 8.36 7.00 -58.50
CA LEU A 296 9.17 8.14 -59.00
C LEU A 296 8.41 8.89 -60.13
N LYS A 297 7.71 8.21 -61.02
CA LYS A 297 6.85 8.83 -62.04
C LYS A 297 5.78 9.70 -61.40
N ASP A 298 5.02 9.11 -60.44
CA ASP A 298 3.96 9.83 -59.77
C ASP A 298 4.48 11.07 -58.98
N LEU A 299 5.66 10.95 -58.35
CA LEU A 299 6.29 12.06 -57.66
C LEU A 299 6.76 13.17 -58.60
N LEU A 300 7.22 12.83 -59.82
CA LEU A 300 7.67 13.81 -60.83
C LEU A 300 6.52 14.60 -61.45
N GLU A 301 5.30 14.12 -61.36
CA GLU A 301 4.10 14.86 -61.79
C GLU A 301 3.72 15.98 -60.81
N LEU A 302 4.24 15.94 -59.59
CA LEU A 302 3.98 16.95 -58.55
C LEU A 302 4.98 18.10 -58.60
N SER A 303 4.52 19.29 -58.28
CA SER A 303 5.39 20.47 -58.09
C SER A 303 5.93 20.57 -56.67
N GLU A 304 7.02 21.31 -56.48
CA GLU A 304 7.50 21.62 -55.11
C GLU A 304 6.60 22.70 -54.47
N PRO A 305 6.34 22.62 -53.14
CA PRO A 305 6.92 21.69 -52.15
C PRO A 305 6.16 20.36 -51.98
N GLU A 306 5.09 20.10 -52.72
CA GLU A 306 4.28 18.90 -52.56
C GLU A 306 5.07 17.62 -52.90
N ARG A 307 5.92 17.66 -53.94
CA ARG A 307 6.79 16.55 -54.34
C ARG A 307 7.69 16.10 -53.20
N SER A 308 8.40 17.02 -52.58
CA SER A 308 9.29 16.71 -51.45
C SER A 308 8.53 16.24 -50.23
N SER A 309 7.36 16.81 -49.92
CA SER A 309 6.50 16.36 -48.82
C SER A 309 5.98 14.93 -49.03
N ARG A 310 5.54 14.59 -50.25
CA ARG A 310 5.08 13.24 -50.59
C ARG A 310 6.21 12.24 -50.56
N TRP A 311 7.37 12.59 -51.11
CA TRP A 311 8.56 11.73 -51.02
C TRP A 311 8.95 11.44 -49.56
N LEU A 312 8.95 12.47 -48.72
CA LEU A 312 9.25 12.31 -47.30
C LEU A 312 8.27 11.32 -46.64
N ARG A 313 6.97 11.46 -46.85
CA ARG A 313 5.96 10.53 -46.31
C ARG A 313 6.07 9.11 -46.85
N CYS A 314 6.55 8.93 -48.08
CA CYS A 314 6.76 7.61 -48.68
C CYS A 314 8.05 6.92 -48.20
N CYS A 315 9.02 7.65 -47.70
CA CYS A 315 10.35 7.12 -47.34
C CYS A 315 10.68 7.21 -45.85
N PHE A 316 9.93 8.00 -45.08
CA PHE A 316 10.20 8.26 -43.66
C PHE A 316 8.93 8.16 -42.81
N VAL A 317 9.14 7.94 -41.55
CA VAL A 317 8.08 7.90 -40.54
C VAL A 317 8.54 8.62 -39.26
N GLU A 318 7.59 9.17 -38.52
CA GLU A 318 7.85 9.78 -37.21
C GLU A 318 8.33 8.75 -36.18
N ASP A 319 9.45 9.04 -35.54
CA ASP A 319 10.02 8.24 -34.44
C ASP A 319 10.84 9.18 -33.56
N ALA A 320 10.31 9.47 -32.38
CA ALA A 320 10.86 10.46 -31.44
C ALA A 320 12.29 10.14 -30.94
N GLU A 321 12.68 8.86 -30.99
CA GLU A 321 14.00 8.42 -30.53
C GLU A 321 15.06 8.43 -31.61
N CYS A 322 14.66 8.67 -32.86
CA CYS A 322 15.56 8.59 -34.00
C CYS A 322 15.97 9.97 -34.51
N GLU A 323 17.13 9.99 -35.18
CA GLU A 323 17.68 11.18 -35.81
C GLU A 323 18.33 10.83 -37.15
N ILE A 324 18.33 11.80 -38.07
CA ILE A 324 19.02 11.70 -39.33
C ILE A 324 19.80 12.99 -39.56
N THR A 325 20.97 12.91 -40.20
CA THR A 325 21.75 14.13 -40.53
C THR A 325 21.07 14.90 -41.66
N GLN A 326 21.03 16.24 -41.55
CA GLN A 326 20.46 17.11 -42.58
C GLN A 326 21.16 16.91 -43.92
N ILE A 327 22.48 16.67 -43.91
CA ILE A 327 23.28 16.42 -45.10
C ILE A 327 22.82 15.12 -45.79
N ALA A 328 22.69 14.03 -45.07
CA ALA A 328 22.27 12.75 -45.65
C ALA A 328 20.87 12.83 -46.28
N LEU A 329 19.95 13.49 -45.57
CA LEU A 329 18.58 13.66 -46.03
C LEU A 329 18.55 14.56 -47.30
N TRP A 330 19.28 15.67 -47.29
CA TRP A 330 19.37 16.56 -48.45
C TRP A 330 20.03 15.89 -49.67
N GLN A 331 21.13 15.18 -49.48
CA GLN A 331 21.79 14.43 -50.56
C GLN A 331 20.89 13.36 -51.16
N ALA A 332 20.13 12.65 -50.35
CA ALA A 332 19.17 11.67 -50.84
C ALA A 332 18.06 12.30 -51.69
N TYR A 333 17.51 13.43 -51.25
CA TYR A 333 16.53 14.19 -52.01
C TYR A 333 17.12 14.69 -53.33
N GLN A 334 18.27 15.33 -53.26
CA GLN A 334 18.96 15.88 -54.44
C GLN A 334 19.29 14.77 -55.49
N SER A 335 19.83 13.65 -55.05
CA SER A 335 20.17 12.52 -55.93
C SER A 335 18.98 11.93 -56.68
N ARG A 336 17.76 12.11 -56.15
CA ARG A 336 16.54 11.57 -56.75
C ARG A 336 15.89 12.52 -57.74
N PHE A 337 15.96 13.84 -57.50
CA PHE A 337 15.16 14.83 -58.21
C PHE A 337 15.98 15.89 -58.99
N ALA A 338 17.32 15.90 -58.87
CA ALA A 338 18.16 16.86 -59.56
C ALA A 338 18.57 16.44 -60.97
N ASP A 339 17.75 15.67 -61.70
CA ASP A 339 18.03 15.34 -63.10
C ASP A 339 17.55 16.47 -64.00
N PRO A 340 18.46 17.18 -64.69
CA PRO A 340 18.13 18.32 -65.56
C PRO A 340 17.30 17.94 -66.80
N ARG A 341 17.14 16.64 -67.10
CA ARG A 341 16.33 16.12 -68.22
C ARG A 341 14.86 15.93 -67.88
N VAL A 342 14.50 16.11 -66.62
CA VAL A 342 13.11 15.92 -66.16
C VAL A 342 12.35 17.25 -66.26
N PRO A 343 11.23 17.32 -66.99
CA PRO A 343 10.38 18.51 -67.04
C PRO A 343 9.87 18.84 -65.63
N GLY A 344 10.09 20.04 -65.12
CA GLY A 344 9.72 20.45 -63.78
C GLY A 344 10.77 20.18 -62.70
N GLY A 345 12.00 19.78 -63.07
CA GLY A 345 13.08 19.31 -62.21
C GLY A 345 13.81 20.35 -61.36
N GLY A 346 13.15 21.39 -60.90
CA GLY A 346 13.71 22.27 -59.85
C GLY A 346 13.64 21.56 -58.49
N VAL A 347 14.79 21.38 -57.82
CA VAL A 347 14.86 20.95 -56.41
C VAL A 347 14.79 22.15 -55.49
N LEU A 348 14.17 22.00 -54.34
CA LEU A 348 14.18 23.06 -53.32
C LEU A 348 15.60 23.35 -52.83
N PRO A 349 15.94 24.62 -52.55
CA PRO A 349 17.17 24.94 -51.82
C PRO A 349 17.24 24.21 -50.50
N ALA A 350 18.44 23.86 -50.01
CA ALA A 350 18.61 23.06 -48.79
C ALA A 350 17.86 23.63 -47.60
N ALA A 351 17.89 24.94 -47.40
CA ALA A 351 17.21 25.57 -46.27
C ALA A 351 15.67 25.45 -46.36
N GLU A 352 15.11 25.58 -47.55
CA GLU A 352 13.66 25.43 -47.77
C GLU A 352 13.22 23.96 -47.64
N PHE A 353 14.04 23.05 -48.16
CA PHE A 353 13.78 21.62 -47.99
C PHE A 353 13.77 21.21 -46.53
N ILE A 354 14.77 21.62 -45.69
CA ILE A 354 14.81 21.31 -44.26
C ILE A 354 13.61 21.92 -43.54
N LYS A 355 13.20 23.13 -43.90
CA LYS A 355 11.96 23.73 -43.37
C LYS A 355 10.74 22.89 -43.76
N ASN A 356 10.68 22.37 -44.98
CA ASN A 356 9.58 21.53 -45.44
C ASN A 356 9.49 20.19 -44.68
N VAL A 357 10.62 19.64 -44.22
CA VAL A 357 10.60 18.43 -43.36
C VAL A 357 9.83 18.70 -42.07
N SER A 358 10.08 19.83 -41.40
CA SER A 358 9.35 20.19 -40.16
C SER A 358 7.89 20.56 -40.37
N THR A 359 7.52 20.92 -41.63
CA THR A 359 6.10 21.12 -42.02
C THR A 359 5.41 19.81 -42.35
N THR A 360 6.14 18.84 -42.88
CA THR A 360 5.61 17.51 -43.27
C THR A 360 5.38 16.60 -42.09
N PHE A 361 6.25 16.66 -41.06
CA PHE A 361 6.19 15.84 -39.86
C PHE A 361 6.10 16.72 -38.63
N THR A 362 5.06 16.51 -37.81
CA THR A 362 4.76 17.36 -36.65
C THR A 362 5.85 17.30 -35.57
N ASN A 363 6.47 16.12 -35.43
CA ASN A 363 7.50 15.85 -34.42
C ASN A 363 8.93 16.03 -34.94
N ALA A 364 9.11 16.37 -36.21
CA ALA A 364 10.43 16.56 -36.80
C ALA A 364 11.02 17.94 -36.46
N GLN A 365 12.16 17.96 -35.81
CA GLN A 365 12.84 19.20 -35.41
C GLN A 365 14.29 19.23 -35.93
N ALA A 366 14.65 20.29 -36.66
CA ALA A 366 16.02 20.56 -37.02
C ALA A 366 16.79 21.03 -35.76
N GLN A 367 17.87 20.37 -35.43
CA GLN A 367 18.70 20.66 -34.26
C GLN A 367 20.18 20.69 -34.61
N VAL A 368 20.94 21.44 -33.82
CA VAL A 368 22.39 21.49 -33.89
C VAL A 368 22.96 20.86 -32.64
N ILE A 369 23.73 19.81 -32.80
CA ILE A 369 24.37 19.11 -31.67
C ILE A 369 25.87 19.42 -31.71
N ASN A 370 26.37 19.98 -30.61
CA ASN A 370 27.80 20.19 -30.40
C ASN A 370 28.39 18.93 -29.78
N GLY A 371 29.18 18.18 -30.54
CA GLY A 371 29.89 16.99 -30.05
C GLY A 371 31.16 17.31 -29.29
N PRO A 372 31.71 16.36 -28.52
CA PRO A 372 33.01 16.50 -27.88
C PRO A 372 34.09 16.71 -28.97
N GLY A 373 34.82 17.82 -28.91
CA GLY A 373 35.91 18.14 -29.86
C GLY A 373 35.53 19.10 -31.01
N SER A 374 34.61 20.05 -30.78
CA SER A 374 34.15 21.09 -31.73
C SER A 374 33.57 20.64 -33.09
N SER A 375 33.13 19.38 -33.21
CA SER A 375 32.39 18.95 -34.41
C SER A 375 30.90 19.26 -34.24
N THR A 376 30.43 20.29 -34.91
CA THR A 376 29.01 20.65 -34.98
C THR A 376 28.29 19.71 -35.96
N ARG A 377 27.26 19.01 -35.51
CA ARG A 377 26.41 18.13 -36.34
C ARG A 377 25.03 18.75 -36.51
N PHE A 378 24.56 18.84 -37.74
CA PHE A 378 23.22 19.29 -38.08
C PHE A 378 22.33 18.05 -38.27
N ILE A 379 21.33 17.88 -37.45
CA ILE A 379 20.43 16.72 -37.47
C ILE A 379 18.97 17.15 -37.59
N ILE A 380 18.13 16.22 -37.99
CA ILE A 380 16.68 16.27 -37.82
C ILE A 380 16.32 15.14 -36.86
N LYS A 381 15.81 15.51 -35.72
CA LYS A 381 15.31 14.58 -34.71
C LYS A 381 13.80 14.36 -34.89
N GLY A 382 13.31 13.14 -34.62
CA GLY A 382 11.87 12.82 -34.63
C GLY A 382 11.43 12.09 -35.90
N ILE A 383 12.35 11.69 -36.79
CA ILE A 383 12.05 10.87 -37.97
C ILE A 383 13.10 9.80 -38.17
N ARG A 384 12.71 8.72 -38.82
CA ARG A 384 13.60 7.65 -39.30
C ARG A 384 13.23 7.20 -40.71
N PRO A 385 14.18 6.63 -41.47
CA PRO A 385 13.87 5.97 -42.74
C PRO A 385 12.94 4.76 -42.52
N LEU A 386 12.13 4.48 -43.52
CA LEU A 386 11.39 3.23 -43.65
C LEU A 386 12.31 2.14 -44.22
N GLU A 387 11.98 0.86 -43.99
CA GLU A 387 12.72 -0.27 -44.59
C GLU A 387 12.53 -0.35 -46.10
N VAL A 388 11.33 -0.04 -46.58
CA VAL A 388 10.92 0.01 -47.98
C VAL A 388 10.08 1.25 -48.21
N ALA A 389 10.06 1.74 -49.45
CA ALA A 389 9.21 2.87 -49.82
C ALA A 389 7.73 2.50 -49.71
N TYR A 390 6.89 3.45 -49.36
CA TYR A 390 5.45 3.30 -49.27
C TYR A 390 4.72 3.99 -50.42
N THR A 391 3.56 3.50 -50.79
CA THR A 391 2.68 4.15 -51.77
C THR A 391 2.05 5.42 -51.21
N PHE A 392 1.40 6.23 -52.02
CA PHE A 392 0.66 7.42 -51.55
C PHE A 392 -0.51 7.06 -50.60
N GLN A 393 -0.98 5.85 -50.66
CA GLN A 393 -2.03 5.31 -49.79
C GLN A 393 -1.46 4.79 -48.44
N GLY A 394 -0.14 4.81 -48.25
CA GLY A 394 0.51 4.38 -47.01
C GLY A 394 0.80 2.88 -46.91
N PHE A 395 0.78 2.16 -48.01
CA PHE A 395 1.18 0.75 -48.02
C PHE A 395 2.61 0.54 -48.50
N PRO A 396 3.35 -0.43 -47.91
CA PRO A 396 4.69 -0.74 -48.35
C PRO A 396 4.71 -1.34 -49.75
N TYR A 397 5.67 -0.93 -50.57
CA TYR A 397 5.95 -1.58 -51.85
C TYR A 397 6.48 -2.98 -51.62
N ILE A 398 6.02 -3.92 -52.44
CA ILE A 398 6.33 -5.34 -52.40
C ILE A 398 7.34 -5.63 -53.50
N TYR A 399 8.49 -6.23 -53.16
CA TYR A 399 9.53 -6.53 -54.10
C TYR A 399 9.46 -7.98 -54.57
N CYS A 400 9.65 -8.18 -55.87
CA CYS A 400 9.80 -9.53 -56.42
C CYS A 400 11.09 -10.15 -55.91
N LYS A 401 11.00 -11.34 -55.34
CA LYS A 401 12.14 -12.08 -54.78
C LYS A 401 12.58 -13.25 -55.65
N TRP A 402 12.15 -13.27 -56.89
CA TRP A 402 12.52 -14.32 -57.82
C TRP A 402 13.99 -14.24 -58.20
N GLN A 403 14.72 -15.37 -58.06
CA GLN A 403 16.15 -15.46 -58.26
C GLN A 403 16.51 -16.29 -59.47
N GLU A 404 16.69 -15.65 -60.61
CA GLU A 404 17.29 -16.23 -61.80
C GLU A 404 18.80 -15.91 -61.83
N ALA A 405 19.44 -15.87 -62.99
CA ALA A 405 20.83 -15.47 -63.13
C ALA A 405 21.10 -14.06 -62.58
N LYS A 406 20.08 -13.18 -62.62
CA LYS A 406 20.07 -11.88 -61.91
C LYS A 406 18.79 -11.81 -61.09
N PRO A 407 18.85 -11.50 -59.79
CA PRO A 407 17.66 -11.34 -58.96
C PRO A 407 16.72 -10.27 -59.55
N CYS A 408 15.44 -10.60 -59.67
CA CYS A 408 14.42 -9.63 -60.02
C CYS A 408 14.19 -8.72 -58.81
N GLN A 409 14.36 -7.43 -58.92
CA GLN A 409 14.16 -6.46 -57.86
C GLN A 409 13.06 -5.46 -58.20
N ARG A 410 12.12 -5.83 -59.05
CA ARG A 410 10.98 -4.99 -59.41
C ARG A 410 10.06 -4.85 -58.20
N ALA A 411 9.55 -3.68 -57.97
CA ALA A 411 8.66 -3.33 -56.86
C ALA A 411 7.25 -3.11 -57.39
N PHE A 412 6.24 -3.51 -56.60
CA PHE A 412 4.84 -3.42 -56.98
C PHE A 412 4.04 -2.77 -55.85
N ALA A 413 3.05 -1.96 -56.21
CA ALA A 413 2.17 -1.29 -55.25
C ALA A 413 1.13 -2.26 -54.64
N THR A 414 0.71 -3.27 -55.40
CA THR A 414 -0.33 -4.25 -54.96
C THR A 414 0.18 -5.68 -55.00
N PRO A 415 -0.37 -6.59 -54.12
CA PRO A 415 -0.10 -8.01 -54.21
C PRO A 415 -0.51 -8.62 -55.56
N THR A 416 -1.61 -8.15 -56.15
CA THR A 416 -2.13 -8.59 -57.44
C THR A 416 -1.14 -8.31 -58.56
N ASP A 417 -0.53 -7.11 -58.58
CA ASP A 417 0.46 -6.76 -59.61
C ASP A 417 1.71 -7.61 -59.49
N LEU A 418 2.18 -7.86 -58.28
CA LEU A 418 3.27 -8.78 -58.03
C LEU A 418 2.97 -10.20 -58.51
N ARG A 419 1.76 -10.72 -58.21
CA ARG A 419 1.32 -12.04 -58.65
C ARG A 419 1.29 -12.13 -60.19
N ASN A 420 0.70 -11.13 -60.82
CA ASN A 420 0.65 -11.04 -62.28
C ASN A 420 2.06 -11.04 -62.90
N HIS A 421 2.96 -10.25 -62.38
CA HIS A 421 4.36 -10.22 -62.79
C HIS A 421 5.05 -11.58 -62.62
N VAL A 422 4.89 -12.26 -61.49
CA VAL A 422 5.55 -13.55 -61.26
C VAL A 422 5.03 -14.60 -62.22
N TYR A 423 3.73 -14.64 -62.42
CA TYR A 423 3.12 -15.62 -63.32
C TYR A 423 3.37 -15.35 -64.81
N SER A 424 3.34 -14.08 -65.26
CA SER A 424 3.60 -13.74 -66.65
C SER A 424 5.08 -13.75 -66.98
N ASP A 425 5.91 -13.01 -66.22
CA ASP A 425 7.31 -12.73 -66.60
C ASP A 425 8.28 -13.84 -66.19
N HIS A 426 8.03 -14.52 -65.06
CA HIS A 426 8.92 -15.57 -64.55
C HIS A 426 8.45 -16.97 -64.80
N MET A 427 7.13 -17.19 -64.84
CA MET A 427 6.56 -18.52 -65.06
C MET A 427 6.03 -18.69 -66.50
N ASN A 428 6.02 -17.65 -67.31
CA ASN A 428 5.56 -17.62 -68.69
C ASN A 428 4.12 -18.20 -68.85
N LEU A 429 3.25 -17.94 -67.89
CA LEU A 429 1.87 -18.37 -67.92
C LEU A 429 1.01 -17.39 -68.73
N LYS A 430 0.13 -17.89 -69.59
CA LYS A 430 -0.81 -17.06 -70.34
C LYS A 430 -2.03 -16.74 -69.48
N ALA A 431 -2.39 -15.47 -69.38
CA ALA A 431 -3.61 -15.03 -68.77
C ALA A 431 -4.84 -15.58 -69.47
N THR A 432 -5.88 -15.92 -68.76
CA THR A 432 -7.19 -16.30 -69.31
C THR A 432 -7.99 -15.03 -69.59
N GLU A 433 -9.21 -15.21 -70.15
CA GLU A 433 -10.12 -14.07 -70.37
C GLU A 433 -10.58 -13.42 -69.07
N THR A 434 -10.47 -14.16 -67.96
CA THR A 434 -10.81 -13.66 -66.61
C THR A 434 -9.59 -12.99 -65.99
N VAL A 435 -9.75 -11.75 -65.54
CA VAL A 435 -8.65 -10.96 -64.95
C VAL A 435 -8.12 -11.67 -63.69
N GLY A 436 -6.82 -11.96 -63.68
CA GLY A 436 -6.12 -12.60 -62.54
C GLY A 436 -6.11 -14.14 -62.59
N GLU A 437 -6.71 -14.76 -63.58
CA GLU A 437 -6.62 -16.21 -63.79
C GLU A 437 -5.62 -16.53 -64.91
N TYR A 438 -4.88 -17.64 -64.71
CA TYR A 438 -3.81 -18.07 -65.60
C TYR A 438 -4.03 -19.51 -66.05
N ASN A 439 -3.75 -19.79 -67.32
CA ASN A 439 -3.81 -21.14 -67.81
C ASN A 439 -2.51 -21.89 -67.40
N LEU A 440 -2.67 -22.77 -66.41
CA LEU A 440 -1.56 -23.52 -65.79
C LEU A 440 -1.05 -24.66 -66.71
N GLU A 441 -1.82 -25.05 -67.72
CA GLU A 441 -1.48 -26.17 -68.64
C GLU A 441 -0.80 -25.71 -69.93
N ALA A 442 -0.92 -24.42 -70.28
CA ALA A 442 -0.44 -23.87 -71.58
C ALA A 442 0.82 -23.05 -71.43
N ALA A 443 1.76 -23.45 -70.59
CA ALA A 443 3.06 -22.76 -70.47
C ALA A 443 3.99 -23.07 -71.67
N GLU A 444 4.49 -22.06 -72.35
CA GLU A 444 5.43 -22.23 -73.48
C GLU A 444 6.80 -22.76 -73.04
N SER A 445 7.19 -22.52 -71.81
CA SER A 445 8.40 -23.02 -71.19
C SER A 445 8.12 -23.46 -69.75
N PRO A 446 7.92 -24.78 -69.49
CA PRO A 446 7.51 -25.24 -68.17
C PRO A 446 8.57 -24.98 -67.12
N VAL A 447 8.15 -24.34 -66.02
CA VAL A 447 9.03 -24.09 -64.83
C VAL A 447 8.87 -25.25 -63.88
N HIS A 448 9.96 -25.93 -63.58
CA HIS A 448 9.99 -27.12 -62.71
C HIS A 448 10.52 -26.85 -61.29
N THR A 449 11.00 -25.66 -61.00
CA THR A 449 11.63 -25.29 -59.72
C THR A 449 11.10 -23.97 -59.22
N CYS A 450 10.92 -23.85 -57.89
CA CYS A 450 10.63 -22.58 -57.28
C CYS A 450 11.94 -21.81 -57.08
N LEU A 451 12.03 -20.61 -57.71
CA LEU A 451 13.19 -19.70 -57.57
C LEU A 451 12.90 -18.51 -56.66
N TRP A 452 11.88 -18.60 -55.84
CA TRP A 452 11.52 -17.53 -54.89
C TRP A 452 12.49 -17.49 -53.70
N ASP A 453 13.24 -16.42 -53.58
CA ASP A 453 14.22 -16.19 -52.49
C ASP A 453 15.12 -17.43 -52.25
N ASN A 454 15.15 -17.93 -51.01
CA ASN A 454 15.92 -19.11 -50.62
C ASN A 454 15.07 -20.40 -50.58
N CYS A 455 13.96 -20.45 -51.29
CA CYS A 455 13.10 -21.64 -51.35
C CYS A 455 13.85 -22.84 -51.96
N THR A 456 13.78 -23.98 -51.29
CA THR A 456 14.43 -25.22 -51.72
C THR A 456 13.47 -26.24 -52.30
N LYS A 457 12.16 -25.94 -52.30
CA LYS A 457 11.13 -26.88 -52.78
C LYS A 457 11.23 -27.04 -54.28
N PHE A 458 11.12 -28.25 -54.74
CA PHE A 458 11.29 -28.68 -56.12
C PHE A 458 12.69 -28.53 -56.74
N ARG A 459 13.73 -28.12 -55.98
CA ARG A 459 15.12 -28.04 -56.49
C ARG A 459 15.69 -29.39 -56.88
N SER A 460 15.27 -30.47 -56.22
CA SER A 460 15.74 -31.84 -56.44
C SER A 460 14.76 -32.74 -57.22
N SER A 461 13.59 -32.22 -57.58
CA SER A 461 12.50 -33.00 -58.17
C SER A 461 12.64 -33.28 -59.68
N GLY A 462 13.56 -32.59 -60.36
CA GLY A 462 13.77 -32.70 -61.80
C GLY A 462 12.47 -32.47 -62.60
N PRO A 463 12.36 -33.01 -63.78
CA PRO A 463 11.20 -32.79 -64.66
C PRO A 463 9.87 -33.41 -64.20
N SER A 464 9.81 -34.04 -63.04
CA SER A 464 8.61 -34.64 -62.48
C SER A 464 7.64 -33.65 -61.85
N ALA A 465 8.07 -32.41 -61.51
CA ALA A 465 7.17 -31.34 -61.07
C ALA A 465 6.54 -30.63 -62.27
N ASN A 466 5.21 -30.60 -62.36
CA ASN A 466 4.53 -29.83 -63.42
C ASN A 466 4.39 -28.35 -63.02
N THR A 467 4.20 -27.49 -63.97
CA THR A 467 4.09 -26.05 -63.81
C THR A 467 2.95 -25.67 -62.87
N ALA A 468 1.84 -26.40 -62.89
CA ALA A 468 0.70 -26.14 -61.98
C ALA A 468 1.05 -26.39 -60.52
N MET A 469 1.83 -27.44 -60.21
CA MET A 469 2.32 -27.71 -58.83
C MET A 469 3.27 -26.63 -58.35
N VAL A 470 4.16 -26.15 -59.22
CA VAL A 470 5.09 -25.06 -58.90
C VAL A 470 4.35 -23.76 -58.70
N ALA A 471 3.36 -23.44 -59.58
CA ALA A 471 2.55 -22.23 -59.44
C ALA A 471 1.72 -22.22 -58.15
N GLY A 472 1.07 -23.35 -57.80
CA GLY A 472 0.34 -23.48 -56.54
C GLY A 472 1.24 -23.33 -55.32
N HIS A 473 2.51 -23.78 -55.39
CA HIS A 473 3.45 -23.55 -54.34
C HIS A 473 3.96 -22.08 -54.31
N VAL A 474 4.23 -21.47 -55.45
CA VAL A 474 4.65 -20.08 -55.54
C VAL A 474 3.59 -19.15 -54.95
N ALA A 475 2.31 -19.47 -55.11
CA ALA A 475 1.20 -18.73 -54.51
C ALA A 475 1.35 -18.62 -52.98
N SER A 476 1.94 -19.63 -52.31
CA SER A 476 2.18 -19.58 -50.85
C SER A 476 3.28 -18.61 -50.42
N HIS A 477 4.10 -18.10 -51.33
CA HIS A 477 5.12 -17.05 -51.08
C HIS A 477 4.60 -15.66 -51.36
N LEU A 478 3.51 -15.53 -52.10
CA LEU A 478 2.96 -14.23 -52.45
C LEU A 478 2.02 -13.76 -51.35
N PRO A 479 2.03 -12.46 -51.04
CA PRO A 479 1.11 -11.91 -50.07
C PRO A 479 -0.34 -12.03 -50.59
N GLU A 480 -1.28 -12.18 -49.66
CA GLU A 480 -2.70 -12.19 -49.96
C GLU A 480 -3.19 -10.83 -50.49
N ASP A 481 -4.22 -10.84 -51.31
CA ASP A 481 -4.81 -9.62 -51.82
C ASP A 481 -5.40 -8.80 -50.68
N ARG A 482 -5.22 -7.49 -50.76
CA ARG A 482 -5.71 -6.58 -49.71
C ARG A 482 -7.20 -6.37 -49.87
N PRO A 483 -8.00 -6.40 -48.79
CA PRO A 483 -9.37 -5.91 -48.81
C PRO A 483 -9.43 -4.46 -49.27
N GLU A 484 -10.50 -4.05 -49.94
CA GLU A 484 -10.67 -2.65 -50.37
C GLU A 484 -10.67 -1.66 -49.21
N ASP A 485 -11.11 -2.08 -48.02
CA ASP A 485 -11.16 -1.28 -46.79
C ASP A 485 -9.91 -1.44 -45.89
N ALA A 486 -8.81 -2.00 -46.39
CA ALA A 486 -7.62 -2.22 -45.58
C ALA A 486 -7.01 -0.92 -45.12
N GLU A 487 -6.80 -0.78 -43.81
CA GLU A 487 -6.04 0.33 -43.26
C GLU A 487 -4.53 0.13 -43.49
N PRO A 488 -3.78 1.22 -43.76
CA PRO A 488 -2.34 1.13 -43.93
C PRO A 488 -1.67 0.66 -42.62
N PRO A 489 -0.68 -0.24 -42.70
CA PRO A 489 -0.01 -0.78 -41.54
C PRO A 489 0.76 0.32 -40.80
N THR A 490 0.65 0.33 -39.46
CA THR A 490 1.50 1.21 -38.64
C THR A 490 2.96 0.78 -38.74
N SER A 491 3.81 1.68 -39.19
CA SER A 491 5.26 1.44 -39.34
C SER A 491 5.99 1.46 -37.99
N LYS A 492 5.59 0.57 -37.07
CA LYS A 492 6.30 0.40 -35.79
C LYS A 492 7.52 -0.51 -36.01
N ARG A 493 8.61 -0.21 -35.28
CA ARG A 493 9.78 -1.11 -35.24
C ARG A 493 9.38 -2.46 -34.63
N ALA A 494 9.94 -3.54 -35.13
CA ALA A 494 9.67 -4.87 -34.60
C ALA A 494 10.13 -4.95 -33.13
N VAL A 495 9.28 -5.47 -32.27
CA VAL A 495 9.62 -5.73 -30.87
C VAL A 495 10.43 -7.02 -30.82
N LEU A 496 11.71 -6.93 -30.49
CA LEU A 496 12.62 -8.07 -30.34
C LEU A 496 12.45 -8.75 -28.97
N GLN A 497 12.04 -7.97 -27.99
CA GLN A 497 11.90 -8.42 -26.61
C GLN A 497 10.77 -7.62 -25.95
N GLU A 498 9.77 -8.32 -25.43
CA GLU A 498 8.64 -7.69 -24.76
C GLU A 498 9.03 -7.22 -23.36
N ARG A 499 8.38 -6.16 -22.91
CA ARG A 499 8.50 -5.67 -21.55
C ARG A 499 7.74 -6.58 -20.60
N ILE A 500 8.44 -7.20 -19.64
CA ILE A 500 7.83 -8.02 -18.61
C ILE A 500 7.86 -7.26 -17.28
N VAL A 501 6.68 -6.99 -16.75
CA VAL A 501 6.51 -6.30 -15.47
C VAL A 501 5.83 -7.24 -14.49
N ARG A 502 6.47 -7.49 -13.35
CA ARG A 502 5.87 -8.21 -12.23
C ARG A 502 5.23 -7.21 -11.27
N LYS A 503 3.95 -7.40 -10.99
CA LYS A 503 3.17 -6.59 -10.05
C LYS A 503 3.04 -7.33 -8.73
N TRP A 504 3.42 -6.65 -7.64
CA TRP A 504 3.29 -7.14 -6.28
C TRP A 504 2.22 -6.34 -5.57
N PHE A 505 1.33 -7.03 -4.89
CA PHE A 505 0.29 -6.41 -4.08
C PHE A 505 0.61 -6.64 -2.61
N TYR A 506 0.64 -5.56 -1.85
CA TYR A 506 0.90 -5.55 -0.41
C TYR A 506 -0.27 -4.95 0.34
N MET A 507 -0.35 -5.25 1.63
CA MET A 507 -1.26 -4.63 2.59
C MET A 507 -0.41 -4.00 3.69
N ASP A 508 -0.05 -2.75 3.51
CA ASP A 508 0.85 -2.07 4.45
C ASP A 508 0.06 -1.59 5.68
N THR A 509 0.55 -1.94 6.86
CA THR A 509 0.08 -1.38 8.12
C THR A 509 0.60 0.06 8.28
N PRO A 510 -0.15 0.96 8.93
CA PRO A 510 0.34 2.30 9.24
C PRO A 510 1.70 2.27 9.95
N VAL A 511 2.54 3.24 9.61
CA VAL A 511 3.85 3.41 10.23
C VAL A 511 4.00 4.81 10.81
N SER A 512 4.81 4.93 11.87
CA SER A 512 5.19 6.22 12.48
C SER A 512 6.13 7.01 11.53
N GLU A 513 6.43 8.25 11.89
CA GLU A 513 7.42 9.07 11.18
C GLU A 513 8.82 8.42 11.13
N ARG A 514 9.12 7.53 12.06
CA ARG A 514 10.38 6.76 12.10
C ARG A 514 10.34 5.48 11.28
N GLY A 515 9.21 5.19 10.62
CA GLY A 515 9.02 3.97 9.82
C GLY A 515 8.70 2.72 10.64
N GLU A 516 8.41 2.85 11.93
CA GLU A 516 8.02 1.73 12.79
C GLU A 516 6.52 1.47 12.65
N PRO A 517 6.07 0.20 12.62
CA PRO A 517 4.66 -0.12 12.53
C PRO A 517 3.91 0.38 13.77
N VAL A 518 2.69 0.85 13.58
CA VAL A 518 1.81 1.37 14.63
C VAL A 518 0.37 0.91 14.42
N GLY A 519 -0.47 1.10 15.42
CA GLY A 519 -1.90 0.85 15.34
C GLY A 519 -2.29 -0.60 15.68
N VAL A 520 -3.54 -0.93 15.40
CA VAL A 520 -4.22 -2.16 15.84
C VAL A 520 -3.51 -3.42 15.34
N ALA A 521 -3.16 -3.49 14.07
CA ALA A 521 -2.53 -4.66 13.48
C ALA A 521 -1.15 -4.95 14.11
N TYR A 522 -0.38 -3.91 14.41
CA TYR A 522 0.90 -4.05 15.09
C TYR A 522 0.73 -4.57 16.51
N LYS A 523 -0.20 -4.01 17.29
CA LYS A 523 -0.50 -4.47 18.66
C LYS A 523 -0.97 -5.92 18.68
N ALA A 524 -1.84 -6.32 17.74
CA ALA A 524 -2.28 -7.69 17.60
C ALA A 524 -1.11 -8.66 17.29
N ALA A 525 -0.16 -8.25 16.43
CA ALA A 525 1.04 -9.04 16.16
C ALA A 525 1.90 -9.22 17.41
N LEU A 526 2.06 -8.18 18.23
CA LEU A 526 2.79 -8.25 19.50
C LEU A 526 2.10 -9.19 20.50
N VAL A 527 0.78 -9.10 20.63
CA VAL A 527 -0.01 -10.01 21.48
C VAL A 527 0.17 -11.47 21.03
N LEU A 528 0.01 -11.76 19.74
CA LEU A 528 0.22 -13.12 19.21
C LEU A 528 1.63 -13.64 19.47
N ARG A 529 2.64 -12.78 19.32
CA ARG A 529 4.03 -13.13 19.59
C ARG A 529 4.25 -13.46 21.08
N ASN A 530 3.71 -12.64 21.98
CA ASN A 530 3.81 -12.88 23.41
C ASN A 530 3.08 -14.18 23.81
N LEU A 531 1.88 -14.42 23.27
CA LEU A 531 1.16 -15.67 23.47
C LEU A 531 2.00 -16.89 23.04
N ALA A 532 2.54 -16.86 21.82
CA ALA A 532 3.38 -17.95 21.32
C ALA A 532 4.64 -18.18 22.18
N ARG A 533 5.18 -17.11 22.77
CA ARG A 533 6.38 -17.16 23.63
C ARG A 533 6.08 -17.72 25.00
N ASN A 534 4.93 -17.37 25.60
CA ASN A 534 4.58 -17.63 26.99
C ASN A 534 3.60 -18.80 27.18
N LEU A 535 3.09 -19.42 26.11
CA LEU A 535 2.33 -20.67 26.22
C LEU A 535 3.14 -21.75 26.93
N PRO A 536 2.50 -22.57 27.80
CA PRO A 536 3.16 -23.63 28.54
C PRO A 536 3.92 -24.61 27.62
N ASN A 537 5.08 -25.07 28.06
CA ASN A 537 5.78 -26.17 27.43
C ASN A 537 5.11 -27.47 27.87
N GLY A 538 4.44 -28.17 26.98
CA GLY A 538 3.79 -29.43 27.29
C GLY A 538 2.70 -29.78 26.31
N ILE A 539 2.08 -30.95 26.52
CA ILE A 539 1.01 -31.47 25.68
C ILE A 539 -0.32 -30.81 26.12
N ALA A 540 -1.03 -30.24 25.17
CA ALA A 540 -2.35 -29.67 25.40
C ALA A 540 -3.35 -30.80 25.69
N PRO A 541 -4.15 -30.73 26.81
CA PRO A 541 -5.19 -31.71 27.10
C PRO A 541 -6.18 -31.82 25.93
N ASN A 542 -6.59 -33.05 25.59
CA ASN A 542 -7.57 -33.34 24.53
C ASN A 542 -7.16 -33.00 23.07
N PHE A 543 -5.85 -32.86 22.79
CA PHE A 543 -5.35 -32.51 21.47
C PHE A 543 -4.35 -33.51 20.85
N ASN A 544 -4.68 -34.80 20.92
CA ASN A 544 -3.95 -35.87 20.23
C ASN A 544 -2.43 -35.81 20.40
N GLY A 545 -1.94 -35.38 21.57
CA GLY A 545 -0.50 -35.28 21.84
C GLY A 545 0.19 -34.04 21.27
N LEU A 546 -0.55 -33.05 20.78
CA LEU A 546 0.05 -31.78 20.31
C LEU A 546 0.46 -30.90 21.49
N SER A 547 1.57 -30.18 21.32
CA SER A 547 1.94 -29.10 22.25
C SER A 547 0.91 -27.96 22.23
N TRP A 548 0.86 -27.17 23.31
CA TRP A 548 -0.02 -26.00 23.40
C TRP A 548 0.15 -25.05 22.21
N LYS A 549 1.36 -24.81 21.74
CA LYS A 549 1.64 -23.96 20.58
C LYS A 549 1.08 -24.55 19.29
N LYS A 550 1.34 -25.83 19.00
CA LYS A 550 0.77 -26.51 17.83
C LYS A 550 -0.76 -26.54 17.88
N ALA A 551 -1.31 -26.94 19.02
CA ALA A 551 -2.75 -26.99 19.24
C ALA A 551 -3.43 -25.61 19.02
N SER A 552 -2.74 -24.51 19.30
CA SER A 552 -3.29 -23.16 19.23
C SER A 552 -3.06 -22.46 17.88
N PHE A 553 -1.94 -22.73 17.20
CA PHE A 553 -1.54 -21.96 16.02
C PHE A 553 -1.51 -22.75 14.71
N LEU A 554 -1.46 -24.09 14.73
CA LEU A 554 -1.27 -24.91 13.52
C LEU A 554 -2.32 -24.61 12.44
N SER A 555 -3.60 -24.54 12.81
CA SER A 555 -4.70 -24.24 11.88
C SER A 555 -4.64 -22.82 11.30
N HIS A 556 -3.95 -21.91 11.95
CA HIS A 556 -3.85 -20.50 11.59
C HIS A 556 -2.56 -20.12 10.89
N ARG A 557 -1.57 -21.04 10.86
CA ARG A 557 -0.26 -20.83 10.22
C ARG A 557 -0.36 -20.32 8.78
N PRO A 558 -1.22 -20.87 7.89
CA PRO A 558 -1.33 -20.36 6.53
C PRO A 558 -1.70 -18.89 6.47
N LYS A 559 -2.62 -18.44 7.34
CA LYS A 559 -3.05 -17.03 7.40
C LYS A 559 -1.95 -16.10 7.91
N ILE A 560 -1.22 -16.53 8.93
CA ILE A 560 -0.06 -15.78 9.46
C ILE A 560 1.00 -15.60 8.37
N ILE A 561 1.31 -16.67 7.62
CA ILE A 561 2.28 -16.63 6.52
C ILE A 561 1.78 -15.73 5.38
N GLU A 562 0.48 -15.78 5.04
CA GLU A 562 -0.11 -14.89 4.05
C GLU A 562 0.07 -13.42 4.43
N VAL A 563 -0.21 -13.06 5.68
CA VAL A 563 -0.02 -11.68 6.16
C VAL A 563 1.46 -11.32 6.19
N TRP A 564 2.33 -12.21 6.63
CA TRP A 564 3.79 -12.01 6.63
C TRP A 564 4.34 -11.74 5.22
N ASP A 565 3.87 -12.47 4.20
CA ASP A 565 4.30 -12.26 2.83
C ASP A 565 3.82 -10.92 2.27
N ARG A 566 2.57 -10.56 2.55
CA ARG A 566 1.92 -9.37 1.98
C ARG A 566 2.11 -8.08 2.76
N ASN A 567 2.42 -8.14 4.07
CA ASN A 567 2.54 -6.97 4.93
C ASN A 567 4.00 -6.71 5.32
N ARG A 568 4.62 -5.72 4.69
CA ARG A 568 6.05 -5.41 4.93
C ARG A 568 6.29 -4.80 6.30
N SER A 569 5.37 -3.96 6.76
CA SER A 569 5.52 -3.23 8.02
C SER A 569 5.54 -4.19 9.21
N LEU A 570 4.76 -5.28 9.16
CA LEU A 570 4.68 -6.28 10.24
C LEU A 570 5.66 -7.46 10.06
N ARG A 571 6.45 -7.46 9.00
CA ARG A 571 7.30 -8.62 8.67
C ARG A 571 8.26 -9.02 9.78
N LYS A 572 8.81 -8.05 10.50
CA LYS A 572 9.74 -8.31 11.61
C LYS A 572 9.05 -9.09 12.74
N GLU A 573 7.93 -8.61 13.23
CA GLU A 573 7.17 -9.17 14.34
C GLU A 573 6.61 -10.55 13.98
N LEU A 574 6.08 -10.69 12.76
CA LEU A 574 5.56 -11.97 12.27
C LEU A 574 6.69 -12.98 11.99
N THR A 575 7.89 -12.53 11.61
CA THR A 575 9.06 -13.42 11.51
C THR A 575 9.42 -13.98 12.88
N GLU A 576 9.46 -13.14 13.92
CA GLU A 576 9.70 -13.60 15.29
C GLU A 576 8.63 -14.62 15.74
N LEU A 577 7.34 -14.33 15.47
CA LEU A 577 6.23 -15.24 15.77
C LEU A 577 6.43 -16.59 15.05
N ILE A 578 6.68 -16.60 13.75
CA ILE A 578 6.90 -17.81 12.96
C ILE A 578 8.08 -18.60 13.50
N MET A 579 9.21 -17.95 13.80
CA MET A 579 10.39 -18.60 14.36
C MET A 579 10.12 -19.26 15.72
N ILE A 580 9.31 -18.62 16.58
CA ILE A 580 8.90 -19.20 17.87
C ILE A 580 8.06 -20.46 17.66
N LEU A 581 7.18 -20.45 16.67
CA LEU A 581 6.31 -21.59 16.35
C LEU A 581 7.08 -22.74 15.69
N GLU A 582 8.14 -22.46 14.94
CA GLU A 582 8.97 -23.48 14.25
C GLU A 582 10.02 -24.14 15.15
N LYS A 583 10.54 -23.41 16.15
CA LYS A 583 11.56 -23.96 17.06
C LYS A 583 11.14 -25.24 17.80
N GLU A 584 9.85 -25.52 17.91
CA GLU A 584 9.34 -26.76 18.51
C GLU A 584 9.30 -27.96 17.56
N GLU A 585 9.55 -27.79 16.28
CA GLU A 585 9.56 -28.92 15.34
C GLU A 585 10.82 -29.79 15.47
N TYR A 586 11.82 -29.32 16.21
CA TYR A 586 13.14 -29.97 16.33
C TYR A 586 13.42 -30.59 17.71
N TYR A 587 12.44 -30.66 18.59
CA TYR A 587 12.50 -31.35 19.88
C TYR A 587 11.29 -32.28 20.07
#